data_8d79c4511b525370a9ed2dda39317a21
#
_entry.id   8d79c4511b525370a9ed2dda39317a21
#
_cell.length_a   1.000
_cell.length_b   1.000
_cell.length_c   1.000
_cell.angle_alpha   90.00
_cell.angle_beta   90.00
_cell.angle_gamma   90.00
#
_symmetry.space_group_name_H-M   'P 1'
#
loop_
_entity.id
_entity.type
_entity.pdbx_description
1 polymer ?
#
loop_
_entity_poly.entity_id
_entity_poly.type
_entity_poly.pdbx_seq_one_letter_code
_entity_poly.pdbx_strand_id
1 'polypeptide(L)'
;MNDKINEFKNKAMRYYNQMDAYGNSYGQGKKFDEELFARLVIHECLNIIEQYPIPVGNSPVGELAAEWTYTSLEQICDTIKETFDVK
;
A
#
# COMPACT_ATOMS: atom_id res chain seq x y z
N MET A 1 -8.00 -8.25 14.62
CA MET A 1 -7.32 -7.43 13.61
C MET A 1 -8.28 -7.19 12.46
N ASN A 2 -8.19 -6.08 11.79
CA ASN A 2 -9.06 -5.70 10.69
C ASN A 2 -8.93 -6.66 9.50
N ASP A 3 -10.03 -6.91 8.78
CA ASP A 3 -10.05 -7.85 7.65
C ASP A 3 -9.08 -7.45 6.54
N LYS A 4 -8.92 -6.16 6.28
CA LYS A 4 -8.01 -5.63 5.26
C LYS A 4 -6.55 -5.95 5.61
N ILE A 5 -6.19 -5.79 6.86
CA ILE A 5 -4.83 -6.12 7.33
C ILE A 5 -4.59 -7.62 7.24
N ASN A 6 -5.58 -8.44 7.58
CA ASN A 6 -5.48 -9.90 7.44
C ASN A 6 -5.33 -10.31 5.98
N GLU A 7 -6.05 -9.66 5.06
CA GLU A 7 -5.91 -9.90 3.63
C GLU A 7 -4.49 -9.62 3.17
N PHE A 8 -3.92 -8.47 3.55
CA PHE A 8 -2.55 -8.12 3.18
C PHE A 8 -1.52 -9.03 3.82
N LYS A 9 -1.75 -9.44 5.05
CA LYS A 9 -0.88 -10.41 5.73
C LYS A 9 -0.85 -11.74 4.97
N ASN A 10 -2.01 -12.22 4.52
CA ASN A 10 -2.09 -13.46 3.76
C ASN A 10 -1.40 -13.33 2.40
N LYS A 11 -1.55 -12.20 1.71
CA LYS A 11 -0.87 -11.92 0.44
C LYS A 11 0.64 -11.86 0.60
N ALA A 12 1.13 -11.44 1.76
CA ALA A 12 2.54 -11.33 2.04
C ALA A 12 3.18 -12.63 2.51
N MET A 13 2.38 -13.67 2.73
CA MET A 13 2.91 -14.98 3.05
C MET A 13 3.41 -15.65 1.78
N ARG A 14 4.66 -16.05 1.79
CA ARG A 14 5.29 -16.74 0.66
C ARG A 14 5.56 -18.18 1.02
N TYR A 15 5.36 -19.05 0.04
CA TYR A 15 5.64 -20.46 0.17
C TYR A 15 6.98 -20.77 -0.48
N TYR A 16 7.75 -21.65 0.15
CA TYR A 16 9.00 -22.13 -0.42
C TYR A 16 9.12 -23.63 -0.16
N ASN A 17 9.81 -24.33 -1.06
CA ASN A 17 10.06 -25.75 -0.90
C ASN A 17 11.21 -25.94 0.10
N GLN A 18 10.99 -26.80 1.09
CA GLN A 18 12.04 -27.25 2.00
C GLN A 18 12.81 -28.39 1.34
N MET A 19 14.12 -28.30 1.36
CA MET A 19 14.99 -29.27 0.72
C MET A 19 16.01 -29.79 1.72
N ASP A 20 16.35 -31.09 1.60
CA ASP A 20 17.38 -31.70 2.41
C ASP A 20 18.78 -31.41 1.83
N ALA A 21 19.83 -31.94 2.47
CA ALA A 21 21.21 -31.76 2.04
C ALA A 21 21.51 -32.39 0.67
N TYR A 22 20.67 -33.26 0.17
CA TYR A 22 20.82 -33.94 -1.11
C TYR A 22 19.95 -33.33 -2.21
N GLY A 23 19.24 -32.23 -1.90
CA GLY A 23 18.40 -31.56 -2.87
C GLY A 23 16.99 -32.15 -3.01
N ASN A 24 16.60 -33.07 -2.16
CA ASN A 24 15.25 -33.66 -2.19
C ASN A 24 14.26 -32.75 -1.46
N SER A 25 13.14 -32.45 -2.10
CA SER A 25 12.08 -31.66 -1.48
C SER A 25 11.31 -32.51 -0.47
N TYR A 26 11.15 -32.02 0.76
CA TYR A 26 10.40 -32.71 1.82
C TYR A 26 9.22 -31.93 2.37
N GLY A 27 8.81 -30.89 1.68
CA GLY A 27 7.63 -30.10 2.07
C GLY A 27 7.73 -28.65 1.65
N GLN A 28 6.74 -27.88 2.08
CA GLN A 28 6.68 -26.43 1.84
C GLN A 28 6.70 -25.70 3.15
N GLY A 29 7.57 -24.69 3.24
CA GLY A 29 7.56 -23.73 4.34
C GLY A 29 6.80 -22.47 3.95
N LYS A 30 6.46 -21.68 4.95
CA LYS A 30 5.86 -20.37 4.78
C LYS A 30 6.80 -19.32 5.33
N LYS A 31 7.01 -18.27 4.57
CA LYS A 31 7.81 -17.11 5.01
C LYS A 31 6.98 -15.85 4.86
N PHE A 32 6.93 -15.07 5.93
CA PHE A 32 6.27 -13.76 5.90
C PHE A 32 7.20 -12.74 5.26
N ASP A 33 6.72 -12.11 4.19
CA ASP A 33 7.45 -11.06 3.50
C ASP A 33 7.04 -9.71 4.09
N GLU A 34 7.81 -9.22 5.05
CA GLU A 34 7.54 -7.98 5.76
C GLU A 34 7.54 -6.77 4.82
N GLU A 35 8.44 -6.76 3.86
CA GLU A 35 8.54 -5.68 2.89
C GLU A 35 7.32 -5.63 1.99
N LEU A 36 6.87 -6.77 1.50
CA LEU A 36 5.65 -6.84 0.69
C LEU A 36 4.43 -6.42 1.50
N PHE A 37 4.32 -6.85 2.75
CA PHE A 37 3.23 -6.45 3.64
C PHE A 37 3.21 -4.93 3.82
N ALA A 38 4.36 -4.33 4.11
CA ALA A 38 4.48 -2.88 4.27
C ALA A 38 4.06 -2.14 2.99
N ARG A 39 4.50 -2.60 1.83
CA ARG A 39 4.11 -2.01 0.55
C ARG A 39 2.60 -2.06 0.31
N LEU A 40 1.98 -3.19 0.62
CA LEU A 40 0.53 -3.35 0.44
C LEU A 40 -0.24 -2.37 1.31
N VAL A 41 0.17 -2.20 2.56
CA VAL A 41 -0.46 -1.23 3.48
C VAL A 41 -0.26 0.20 2.98
N ILE A 42 0.95 0.55 2.56
CA ILE A 42 1.26 1.88 2.05
C ILE A 42 0.45 2.18 0.79
N HIS A 43 0.37 1.24 -0.15
CA HIS A 43 -0.41 1.42 -1.37
C HIS A 43 -1.89 1.61 -1.09
N GLU A 44 -2.45 0.89 -0.12
CA GLU A 44 -3.85 1.08 0.27
C GLU A 44 -4.07 2.48 0.85
N CYS A 45 -3.16 2.97 1.69
CA CYS A 45 -3.24 4.32 2.24
C CYS A 45 -3.17 5.37 1.14
N LEU A 46 -2.24 5.21 0.18
CA LEU A 46 -2.12 6.12 -0.96
C LEU A 46 -3.38 6.11 -1.82
N ASN A 47 -3.96 4.94 -2.05
CA ASN A 47 -5.19 4.79 -2.81
C ASN A 47 -6.36 5.52 -2.14
N ILE A 48 -6.48 5.41 -0.82
CA ILE A 48 -7.51 6.11 -0.06
C ILE A 48 -7.36 7.62 -0.21
N ILE A 49 -6.14 8.13 -0.12
CA ILE A 49 -5.87 9.56 -0.28
C ILE A 49 -6.21 10.03 -1.69
N GLU A 50 -5.78 9.29 -2.70
CA GLU A 50 -5.99 9.63 -4.12
C GLU A 50 -7.47 9.61 -4.51
N GLN A 51 -8.25 8.73 -3.89
CA GLN A 51 -9.68 8.57 -4.19
C GLN A 51 -10.60 9.36 -3.24
N TYR A 52 -10.04 10.06 -2.27
CA TYR A 52 -10.84 10.79 -1.31
C TYR A 52 -11.62 11.91 -2.00
N PRO A 53 -12.96 11.94 -1.85
CA PRO A 53 -13.76 12.96 -2.51
C PRO A 53 -13.58 14.31 -1.81
N ILE A 54 -13.22 15.32 -2.59
CA ILE A 54 -13.04 16.68 -2.10
C ILE A 54 -14.24 17.51 -2.51
N PRO A 55 -15.00 18.08 -1.56
CA PRO A 55 -16.12 18.93 -1.89
C PRO A 55 -15.66 20.16 -2.71
N VAL A 56 -16.37 20.41 -3.81
CA VAL A 56 -16.13 21.57 -4.65
C VAL A 56 -17.33 22.51 -4.50
N GLY A 57 -17.07 23.74 -4.09
CA GLY A 57 -18.12 24.75 -3.99
C GLY A 57 -18.54 25.26 -5.37
N ASN A 58 -19.73 25.89 -5.41
CA ASN A 58 -20.29 26.45 -6.64
C ASN A 58 -19.74 27.86 -6.96
N SER A 59 -18.62 28.24 -6.35
CA SER A 59 -17.99 29.53 -6.57
C SER A 59 -16.56 29.36 -7.07
N PRO A 60 -15.99 30.37 -7.77
CA PRO A 60 -14.59 30.30 -8.19
C PRO A 60 -13.61 30.11 -7.03
N VAL A 61 -13.92 30.66 -5.85
CA VAL A 61 -13.09 30.46 -4.66
C VAL A 61 -13.15 29.02 -4.18
N GLY A 62 -14.33 28.40 -4.21
CA GLY A 62 -14.50 27.00 -3.83
C GLY A 62 -13.77 26.06 -4.77
N GLU A 63 -13.82 26.32 -6.07
CA GLU A 63 -13.08 25.55 -7.08
C GLU A 63 -11.57 25.67 -6.89
N LEU A 64 -11.08 26.88 -6.62
CA LEU A 64 -9.66 27.11 -6.38
C LEU A 64 -9.18 26.41 -5.10
N ALA A 65 -9.98 26.45 -4.05
CA ALA A 65 -9.66 25.77 -2.79
C ALA A 65 -9.59 24.24 -2.99
N ALA A 66 -10.51 23.68 -3.77
CA ALA A 66 -10.49 22.26 -4.11
C ALA A 66 -9.24 21.88 -4.91
N GLU A 67 -8.85 22.70 -5.88
CA GLU A 67 -7.65 22.50 -6.68
C GLU A 67 -6.39 22.51 -5.81
N TRP A 68 -6.27 23.47 -4.89
CA TRP A 68 -5.15 23.53 -3.95
C TRP A 68 -5.12 22.30 -3.04
N THR A 69 -6.28 21.82 -2.60
CA THR A 69 -6.37 20.64 -1.76
C THR A 69 -5.90 19.40 -2.54
N TYR A 70 -6.32 19.21 -3.78
CA TYR A 70 -5.85 18.10 -4.62
C TYR A 70 -4.33 18.16 -4.82
N THR A 71 -3.78 19.33 -5.08
CA THR A 71 -2.33 19.51 -5.24
C THR A 71 -1.59 19.13 -3.96
N SER A 72 -2.11 19.54 -2.80
CA SER A 72 -1.50 19.19 -1.51
C SER A 72 -1.53 17.69 -1.24
N LEU A 73 -2.64 17.03 -1.54
CA LEU A 73 -2.76 15.58 -1.38
C LEU A 73 -1.79 14.83 -2.31
N GLU A 74 -1.63 15.29 -3.54
CA GLU A 74 -0.68 14.73 -4.48
C GLU A 74 0.75 14.85 -3.97
N GLN A 75 1.12 16.00 -3.41
CA GLN A 75 2.44 16.20 -2.80
C GLN A 75 2.67 15.30 -1.60
N ILE A 76 1.65 15.09 -0.77
CA ILE A 76 1.74 14.16 0.36
C ILE A 76 1.98 12.74 -0.13
N CYS A 77 1.25 12.30 -1.14
CA CYS A 77 1.43 10.98 -1.73
C CYS A 77 2.84 10.81 -2.29
N ASP A 78 3.36 11.79 -3.00
CA ASP A 78 4.71 11.76 -3.54
C ASP A 78 5.76 11.66 -2.43
N THR A 79 5.56 12.41 -1.34
CA THR A 79 6.46 12.37 -0.18
C THR A 79 6.45 10.99 0.47
N ILE A 80 5.28 10.37 0.61
CA ILE A 80 5.17 9.01 1.16
C ILE A 80 5.90 8.01 0.27
N LYS A 81 5.71 8.08 -1.04
CA LYS A 81 6.39 7.20 -1.99
C LYS A 81 7.90 7.33 -1.92
N GLU A 82 8.42 8.56 -1.83
CA GLU A 82 9.86 8.82 -1.71
C GLU A 82 10.41 8.31 -0.38
N THR A 83 9.69 8.57 0.72
CA THR A 83 10.14 8.20 2.06
C THR A 83 10.31 6.68 2.20
N PHE A 84 9.40 5.91 1.62
CA PHE A 84 9.39 4.46 1.73
C PHE A 84 9.88 3.74 0.47
N ASP A 85 10.35 4.49 -0.52
CA ASP A 85 10.81 3.96 -1.81
C ASP A 85 9.77 3.04 -2.45
N VAL A 86 8.51 3.48 -2.47
CA VAL A 86 7.38 2.76 -3.06
C VAL A 86 7.02 3.42 -4.38
N LYS A 87 6.85 2.61 -5.40
CA LYS A 87 6.48 3.06 -6.75
C LYS A 87 5.02 2.80 -7.08
#